data_b3aa22f4188d818867868d69677f03d8
#
_entry.id   b3aa22f4188d818867868d69677f03d8
#
_cell.length_a   1.000
_cell.length_b   1.000
_cell.length_c   1.000
_cell.angle_alpha   90.00
_cell.angle_beta   90.00
_cell.angle_gamma   90.00
#
_symmetry.space_group_name_H-M   'P 1'
#
loop_
_entity.id
_entity.type
_entity.pdbx_description
1 polymer ?
#
loop_
_entity_poly.entity_id
_entity_poly.type
_entity_poly.pdbx_seq_one_letter_code
_entity_poly.pdbx_strand_id
1 'polypeptide(L)'
;SLELTMMKPLAGIRVLAIEQFGAGPYGSMYLAELGAEVIKIENRATGGDPSRQSGSVTLADDDSAYFQAFNLAKKSVTLNLKSDEGLALFHDLVKKSDVVWNNLRGSQPAKMGLTYDDLKGVKPDIICTHISAYGRDNDRADWPGYDYLMQAECGFLSVTGEPGTPHSRFGLSMIDFMTGVVAALGCVSALLARPSQGGRDVDISLFDVALHQLTYPGTWYLNHGIETGRVARSAHPYNTPVQLYKTRDGWIFIMCMTDKFWQLLLERSEHTELADDPRFNSMAGRAENRDALTEVLDEIFQTQDTDHWFERLQTYIPVAPVYDLPNALDNPFVA
;
A
#
# COMPACT_ATOMS: atom_id res chain seq x y z
N SER A 1 -18.86 0.22 -36.94
CA SER A 1 -18.12 0.78 -35.81
C SER A 1 -16.92 -0.12 -35.53
N LEU A 2 -15.72 0.35 -35.83
CA LEU A 2 -14.47 -0.26 -35.39
C LEU A 2 -14.40 -0.07 -33.89
N GLU A 3 -14.70 -1.10 -33.14
CA GLU A 3 -14.22 -1.21 -31.75
C GLU A 3 -12.70 -1.24 -31.81
N LEU A 4 -12.08 -0.10 -31.62
CA LEU A 4 -10.68 -0.01 -31.19
C LEU A 4 -10.63 -0.69 -29.82
N THR A 5 -10.41 -2.00 -29.82
CA THR A 5 -9.99 -2.72 -28.62
C THR A 5 -8.68 -2.07 -28.21
N MET A 6 -8.72 -1.16 -27.23
CA MET A 6 -7.52 -0.51 -26.73
C MET A 6 -6.60 -1.61 -26.20
N MET A 7 -5.47 -1.83 -26.89
CA MET A 7 -4.45 -2.75 -26.40
C MET A 7 -3.95 -2.25 -25.03
N LYS A 8 -4.02 -3.12 -24.04
CA LYS A 8 -3.48 -2.79 -22.71
C LYS A 8 -1.96 -2.56 -22.79
N PRO A 9 -1.39 -1.69 -21.94
CA PRO A 9 0.03 -1.28 -22.01
C PRO A 9 1.04 -2.44 -22.01
N LEU A 10 0.73 -3.53 -21.29
CA LEU A 10 1.60 -4.70 -21.19
C LEU A 10 1.11 -5.89 -22.03
N ALA A 11 0.25 -5.65 -23.03
CA ALA A 11 -0.16 -6.71 -23.96
C ALA A 11 1.07 -7.32 -24.65
N GLY A 12 1.16 -8.65 -24.64
CA GLY A 12 2.30 -9.40 -25.18
C GLY A 12 3.45 -9.64 -24.20
N ILE A 13 3.44 -9.03 -23.02
CA ILE A 13 4.40 -9.33 -21.95
C ILE A 13 3.94 -10.55 -21.17
N ARG A 14 4.87 -11.47 -20.90
CA ARG A 14 4.62 -12.67 -20.09
C ARG A 14 5.48 -12.66 -18.82
N VAL A 15 4.84 -12.90 -17.68
CA VAL A 15 5.43 -12.95 -16.33
C VAL A 15 5.27 -14.34 -15.75
N LEU A 16 6.37 -14.93 -15.31
CA LEU A 16 6.38 -16.17 -14.51
C LEU A 16 6.52 -15.78 -13.04
N ALA A 17 5.50 -16.03 -12.24
CA ALA A 17 5.41 -15.56 -10.86
C ALA A 17 5.54 -16.74 -9.86
N ILE A 18 6.64 -16.76 -9.09
CA ILE A 18 6.88 -17.68 -7.98
C ILE A 18 6.64 -16.90 -6.69
N GLU A 19 5.41 -16.83 -6.25
CA GLU A 19 4.95 -15.92 -5.23
C GLU A 19 3.88 -16.51 -4.32
N GLN A 20 3.71 -15.90 -3.15
CA GLN A 20 2.68 -16.31 -2.20
C GLN A 20 2.20 -15.15 -1.34
N PHE A 21 1.02 -15.27 -0.72
CA PHE A 21 0.38 -14.29 0.17
C PHE A 21 0.14 -12.92 -0.46
N GLY A 22 0.73 -11.84 0.09
CA GLY A 22 0.36 -10.44 -0.12
C GLY A 22 1.22 -9.69 -1.13
N ALA A 23 2.46 -9.31 -0.78
CA ALA A 23 3.26 -8.32 -1.54
C ALA A 23 3.52 -8.71 -3.00
N GLY A 24 4.01 -9.93 -3.23
CA GLY A 24 4.25 -10.44 -4.59
C GLY A 24 2.98 -10.54 -5.42
N PRO A 25 1.97 -11.29 -4.94
CA PRO A 25 0.69 -11.43 -5.65
C PRO A 25 -0.01 -10.10 -5.92
N TYR A 26 0.02 -9.15 -4.99
CA TYR A 26 -0.57 -7.82 -5.19
C TYR A 26 0.12 -7.07 -6.33
N GLY A 27 1.46 -7.07 -6.36
CA GLY A 27 2.23 -6.41 -7.42
C GLY A 27 2.04 -7.05 -8.80
N SER A 28 2.11 -8.38 -8.90
CA SER A 28 1.92 -9.09 -10.17
C SER A 28 0.47 -9.00 -10.69
N MET A 29 -0.51 -8.80 -9.82
CA MET A 29 -1.89 -8.52 -10.20
C MET A 29 -1.99 -7.20 -11.00
N TYR A 30 -1.28 -6.13 -10.59
CA TYR A 30 -1.19 -4.89 -11.37
C TYR A 30 -0.64 -5.15 -12.78
N LEU A 31 0.40 -5.99 -12.90
CA LEU A 31 0.94 -6.34 -14.23
C LEU A 31 -0.11 -7.08 -15.08
N ALA A 32 -0.87 -7.99 -14.47
CA ALA A 32 -1.95 -8.72 -15.15
C ALA A 32 -3.08 -7.78 -15.60
N GLU A 33 -3.50 -6.86 -14.75
CA GLU A 33 -4.54 -5.88 -15.09
C GLU A 33 -4.10 -4.90 -16.18
N LEU A 34 -2.81 -4.57 -16.24
CA LEU A 34 -2.20 -3.80 -17.31
C LEU A 34 -2.03 -4.59 -18.62
N GLY A 35 -2.36 -5.88 -18.63
CA GLY A 35 -2.42 -6.71 -19.83
C GLY A 35 -1.32 -7.74 -19.99
N ALA A 36 -0.40 -7.87 -19.03
CA ALA A 36 0.57 -8.95 -19.04
C ALA A 36 -0.11 -10.31 -18.81
N GLU A 37 0.40 -11.34 -19.46
CA GLU A 37 0.04 -12.73 -19.16
C GLU A 37 0.85 -13.17 -17.94
N VAL A 38 0.23 -13.15 -16.76
CA VAL A 38 0.87 -13.62 -15.52
C VAL A 38 0.55 -15.09 -15.31
N ILE A 39 1.59 -15.91 -15.27
CA ILE A 39 1.52 -17.36 -14.98
C ILE A 39 2.13 -17.61 -13.61
N LYS A 40 1.27 -17.89 -12.63
CA LYS A 40 1.67 -18.24 -11.27
C LYS A 40 2.15 -19.69 -11.24
N ILE A 41 3.39 -19.89 -10.79
CA ILE A 41 3.99 -21.21 -10.65
C ILE A 41 3.87 -21.64 -9.19
N GLU A 42 3.17 -22.73 -8.98
CA GLU A 42 2.86 -23.25 -7.65
C GLU A 42 3.45 -24.64 -7.43
N ASN A 43 3.83 -24.94 -6.19
CA ASN A 43 4.32 -26.26 -5.82
C ASN A 43 3.16 -27.14 -5.34
N ARG A 44 2.80 -28.15 -6.14
CA ARG A 44 1.72 -29.08 -5.79
C ARG A 44 1.97 -29.84 -4.49
N ALA A 45 3.23 -30.15 -4.16
CA ALA A 45 3.58 -30.90 -2.96
C ALA A 45 3.26 -30.14 -1.65
N THR A 46 3.13 -28.82 -1.71
CA THR A 46 2.78 -27.97 -0.56
C THR A 46 1.34 -27.42 -0.64
N GLY A 47 0.54 -27.89 -1.60
CA GLY A 47 -0.83 -27.38 -1.80
C GLY A 47 -0.90 -26.03 -2.54
N GLY A 48 0.20 -25.58 -3.14
CA GLY A 48 0.28 -24.30 -3.85
C GLY A 48 0.56 -23.11 -2.92
N ASP A 49 -0.01 -21.96 -3.25
CA ASP A 49 0.06 -20.75 -2.41
C ASP A 49 -0.73 -20.97 -1.10
N PRO A 50 -0.11 -20.80 0.08
CA PRO A 50 -0.82 -20.97 1.35
C PRO A 50 -2.04 -20.05 1.53
N SER A 51 -2.10 -18.96 0.80
CA SER A 51 -3.27 -18.05 0.82
C SER A 51 -4.56 -18.71 0.31
N ARG A 52 -4.48 -19.80 -0.45
CA ARG A 52 -5.63 -20.62 -0.87
C ARG A 52 -6.42 -21.20 0.32
N GLN A 53 -5.73 -21.39 1.47
CA GLN A 53 -6.31 -21.89 2.71
C GLN A 53 -6.44 -20.79 3.79
N SER A 54 -6.27 -19.53 3.43
CA SER A 54 -6.24 -18.41 4.38
C SER A 54 -7.55 -17.62 4.39
N GLY A 55 -7.81 -16.96 5.52
CA GLY A 55 -8.99 -16.11 5.69
C GLY A 55 -10.22 -16.85 6.16
N SER A 56 -11.32 -16.11 6.34
CA SER A 56 -12.58 -16.61 6.92
C SER A 56 -13.58 -17.13 5.88
N VAL A 57 -13.31 -16.92 4.59
CA VAL A 57 -14.22 -17.29 3.49
C VAL A 57 -13.52 -18.27 2.55
N THR A 58 -13.91 -19.54 2.65
CA THR A 58 -13.49 -20.62 1.74
C THR A 58 -14.47 -20.68 0.56
N LEU A 59 -13.94 -20.69 -0.65
CA LEU A 59 -14.72 -20.77 -1.90
C LEU A 59 -14.78 -22.20 -2.46
N ALA A 60 -13.69 -22.98 -2.27
CA ALA A 60 -13.54 -24.37 -2.65
C ALA A 60 -12.46 -25.03 -1.77
N ASP A 61 -12.22 -26.33 -1.92
CA ASP A 61 -11.22 -27.07 -1.13
C ASP A 61 -9.80 -26.48 -1.23
N ASP A 62 -9.48 -25.86 -2.35
CA ASP A 62 -8.17 -25.26 -2.66
C ASP A 62 -8.29 -23.77 -3.09
N ASP A 63 -9.34 -23.08 -2.63
CA ASP A 63 -9.57 -21.68 -2.98
C ASP A 63 -10.22 -20.90 -1.84
N SER A 64 -9.85 -19.64 -1.70
CA SER A 64 -10.36 -18.71 -0.71
C SER A 64 -10.61 -17.31 -1.28
N ALA A 65 -11.49 -16.55 -0.65
CA ALA A 65 -11.67 -15.14 -1.00
C ALA A 65 -10.38 -14.32 -0.80
N TYR A 66 -9.54 -14.73 0.16
CA TYR A 66 -8.22 -14.11 0.36
C TYR A 66 -7.31 -14.32 -0.87
N PHE A 67 -7.20 -15.55 -1.37
CA PHE A 67 -6.42 -15.85 -2.58
C PHE A 67 -6.94 -15.07 -3.79
N GLN A 68 -8.25 -15.04 -3.99
CA GLN A 68 -8.87 -14.34 -5.12
C GLN A 68 -8.62 -12.84 -5.10
N ALA A 69 -8.56 -12.21 -3.92
CA ALA A 69 -8.29 -10.78 -3.79
C ALA A 69 -6.93 -10.33 -4.38
N PHE A 70 -5.97 -11.25 -4.53
CA PHE A 70 -4.61 -10.95 -5.00
C PHE A 70 -4.23 -11.64 -6.32
N ASN A 71 -5.11 -12.49 -6.86
CA ASN A 71 -4.74 -13.34 -7.99
C ASN A 71 -5.69 -13.21 -9.19
N LEU A 72 -6.44 -12.12 -9.28
CA LEU A 72 -7.30 -11.81 -10.43
C LEU A 72 -6.48 -11.78 -11.73
N ALA A 73 -7.09 -12.30 -12.80
CA ALA A 73 -6.54 -12.34 -14.16
C ALA A 73 -5.22 -13.12 -14.32
N LYS A 74 -4.81 -13.91 -13.33
CA LYS A 74 -3.64 -14.79 -13.43
C LYS A 74 -4.04 -16.19 -13.89
N LYS A 75 -3.10 -16.85 -14.59
CA LYS A 75 -3.13 -18.30 -14.81
C LYS A 75 -2.31 -18.99 -13.75
N SER A 76 -2.64 -20.23 -13.39
CA SER A 76 -1.86 -21.06 -12.47
C SER A 76 -1.37 -22.32 -13.16
N VAL A 77 -0.13 -22.70 -12.85
CA VAL A 77 0.45 -23.96 -13.25
C VAL A 77 1.23 -24.57 -12.08
N THR A 78 1.10 -25.88 -11.88
CA THR A 78 1.90 -26.58 -10.87
C THR A 78 3.18 -27.11 -11.47
N LEU A 79 4.32 -26.78 -10.83
CA LEU A 79 5.64 -27.20 -11.28
C LEU A 79 6.56 -27.44 -10.07
N ASN A 80 7.28 -28.56 -10.07
CA ASN A 80 8.28 -28.84 -9.05
C ASN A 80 9.65 -28.30 -9.48
N LEU A 81 9.99 -27.10 -9.09
CA LEU A 81 11.28 -26.46 -9.42
C LEU A 81 12.51 -27.14 -8.76
N LYS A 82 12.30 -28.16 -7.90
CA LYS A 82 13.37 -28.92 -7.27
C LYS A 82 13.71 -30.20 -8.04
N SER A 83 12.91 -30.61 -9.03
CA SER A 83 13.22 -31.74 -9.91
C SER A 83 13.88 -31.26 -11.20
N ASP A 84 14.71 -32.09 -11.80
CA ASP A 84 15.41 -31.80 -13.07
C ASP A 84 14.39 -31.55 -14.18
N GLU A 85 13.32 -32.33 -14.26
CA GLU A 85 12.26 -32.20 -15.25
C GLU A 85 11.48 -30.89 -15.05
N GLY A 86 11.15 -30.55 -13.79
CA GLY A 86 10.45 -29.32 -13.46
C GLY A 86 11.28 -28.07 -13.76
N LEU A 87 12.58 -28.13 -13.49
CA LEU A 87 13.51 -27.05 -13.81
C LEU A 87 13.68 -26.87 -15.34
N ALA A 88 13.77 -27.99 -16.08
CA ALA A 88 13.85 -27.97 -17.55
C ALA A 88 12.60 -27.32 -18.16
N LEU A 89 11.40 -27.69 -17.68
CA LEU A 89 10.13 -27.08 -18.11
C LEU A 89 10.06 -25.58 -17.75
N PHE A 90 10.58 -25.22 -16.57
CA PHE A 90 10.67 -23.82 -16.17
C PHE A 90 11.57 -23.03 -17.13
N HIS A 91 12.74 -23.55 -17.52
CA HIS A 91 13.61 -22.92 -18.48
C HIS A 91 12.95 -22.78 -19.87
N ASP A 92 12.13 -23.76 -20.29
CA ASP A 92 11.37 -23.64 -21.53
C ASP A 92 10.29 -22.55 -21.47
N LEU A 93 9.67 -22.35 -20.31
CA LEU A 93 8.78 -21.21 -20.06
C LEU A 93 9.54 -19.88 -20.06
N VAL A 94 10.73 -19.82 -19.43
CA VAL A 94 11.58 -18.62 -19.38
C VAL A 94 11.95 -18.14 -20.80
N LYS A 95 12.31 -19.07 -21.72
CA LYS A 95 12.60 -18.73 -23.12
C LYS A 95 11.48 -17.96 -23.81
N LYS A 96 10.25 -18.15 -23.39
CA LYS A 96 9.03 -17.55 -23.95
C LYS A 96 8.45 -16.43 -23.07
N SER A 97 9.19 -15.99 -22.07
CA SER A 97 8.73 -15.00 -21.08
C SER A 97 9.62 -13.78 -21.06
N ASP A 98 9.11 -12.71 -20.48
CA ASP A 98 9.77 -11.42 -20.37
C ASP A 98 10.26 -11.15 -18.94
N VAL A 99 9.56 -11.73 -17.96
CA VAL A 99 9.79 -11.47 -16.52
C VAL A 99 9.74 -12.78 -15.74
N VAL A 100 10.68 -12.94 -14.82
CA VAL A 100 10.59 -13.86 -13.68
C VAL A 100 10.38 -13.01 -12.44
N TRP A 101 9.31 -13.27 -11.71
CA TRP A 101 8.85 -12.49 -10.56
C TRP A 101 8.77 -13.38 -9.33
N ASN A 102 9.27 -12.91 -8.19
CA ASN A 102 9.12 -13.67 -6.94
C ASN A 102 9.07 -12.77 -5.70
N ASN A 103 8.53 -13.31 -4.59
CA ASN A 103 8.58 -12.71 -3.27
C ASN A 103 9.18 -13.67 -2.23
N LEU A 104 10.32 -14.23 -2.54
CA LEU A 104 11.07 -15.18 -1.71
C LEU A 104 12.01 -14.43 -0.74
N ARG A 105 12.48 -15.12 0.30
CA ARG A 105 13.56 -14.60 1.16
C ARG A 105 14.79 -14.28 0.32
N GLY A 106 15.57 -13.29 0.71
CA GLY A 106 16.64 -12.71 -0.11
C GLY A 106 17.63 -13.66 -0.73
N SER A 107 18.06 -14.73 -0.02
CA SER A 107 18.98 -15.71 -0.57
C SER A 107 18.31 -16.81 -1.44
N GLN A 108 16.99 -16.96 -1.38
CA GLN A 108 16.29 -18.05 -2.05
C GLN A 108 16.29 -17.96 -3.59
N PRO A 109 16.12 -16.79 -4.21
CA PRO A 109 16.16 -16.70 -5.67
C PRO A 109 17.44 -17.28 -6.27
N ALA A 110 18.63 -16.96 -5.72
CA ALA A 110 19.89 -17.51 -6.18
C ALA A 110 19.99 -19.04 -5.96
N LYS A 111 19.53 -19.52 -4.80
CA LYS A 111 19.49 -20.97 -4.50
C LYS A 111 18.55 -21.76 -5.42
N MET A 112 17.56 -21.10 -5.98
CA MET A 112 16.57 -21.71 -6.89
C MET A 112 16.86 -21.46 -8.38
N GLY A 113 17.95 -20.76 -8.71
CA GLY A 113 18.30 -20.45 -10.11
C GLY A 113 17.36 -19.42 -10.76
N LEU A 114 16.87 -18.44 -10.02
CA LEU A 114 15.88 -17.46 -10.46
C LEU A 114 16.46 -16.06 -10.71
N THR A 115 17.77 -15.87 -10.50
CA THR A 115 18.39 -14.56 -10.72
C THR A 115 18.71 -14.33 -12.21
N TYR A 116 18.98 -13.08 -12.56
CA TYR A 116 19.40 -12.76 -13.92
C TYR A 116 20.66 -13.54 -14.33
N ASP A 117 21.64 -13.65 -13.43
CA ASP A 117 22.85 -14.40 -13.70
C ASP A 117 22.60 -15.89 -13.99
N ASP A 118 21.62 -16.49 -13.32
CA ASP A 118 21.24 -17.89 -13.56
C ASP A 118 20.50 -18.05 -14.91
N LEU A 119 19.72 -17.06 -15.32
CA LEU A 119 18.78 -17.19 -16.45
C LEU A 119 19.23 -16.50 -17.73
N LYS A 120 20.26 -15.64 -17.69
CA LYS A 120 20.76 -14.92 -18.87
C LYS A 120 21.24 -15.85 -20.01
N GLY A 121 21.71 -17.04 -19.68
CA GLY A 121 22.06 -18.07 -20.67
C GLY A 121 20.85 -18.71 -21.35
N VAL A 122 19.67 -18.67 -20.71
CA VAL A 122 18.42 -19.18 -21.25
C VAL A 122 17.67 -18.08 -22.02
N LYS A 123 17.63 -16.87 -21.48
CA LYS A 123 16.94 -15.69 -22.02
C LYS A 123 17.76 -14.44 -21.70
N PRO A 124 18.61 -13.95 -22.63
CA PRO A 124 19.57 -12.86 -22.34
C PRO A 124 18.94 -11.52 -21.94
N ASP A 125 17.70 -11.28 -22.28
CA ASP A 125 16.97 -10.04 -21.99
C ASP A 125 15.88 -10.21 -20.91
N ILE A 126 15.93 -11.30 -20.14
CA ILE A 126 14.98 -11.55 -19.06
C ILE A 126 15.10 -10.50 -17.94
N ILE A 127 13.97 -10.05 -17.42
CA ILE A 127 13.90 -9.21 -16.22
C ILE A 127 13.54 -10.12 -15.03
N CYS A 128 14.36 -10.11 -13.98
CA CYS A 128 14.13 -10.89 -12.77
C CYS A 128 13.79 -9.93 -11.62
N THR A 129 12.55 -9.90 -11.20
CA THR A 129 12.07 -9.02 -10.12
C THR A 129 11.95 -9.79 -8.82
N HIS A 130 12.64 -9.33 -7.80
CA HIS A 130 12.72 -9.96 -6.49
C HIS A 130 12.15 -9.02 -5.42
N ILE A 131 11.14 -9.51 -4.70
CA ILE A 131 10.61 -8.86 -3.51
C ILE A 131 11.11 -9.65 -2.30
N SER A 132 11.74 -8.99 -1.35
CA SER A 132 12.22 -9.62 -0.13
C SER A 132 11.90 -8.77 1.10
N ALA A 133 12.09 -9.30 2.29
CA ALA A 133 11.86 -8.53 3.52
C ALA A 133 12.91 -7.43 3.70
N TYR A 134 14.21 -7.78 3.58
CA TYR A 134 15.33 -6.91 3.90
C TYR A 134 16.35 -6.73 2.76
N GLY A 135 16.05 -7.20 1.56
CA GLY A 135 17.02 -7.21 0.45
C GLY A 135 17.73 -8.55 0.30
N ARG A 136 18.60 -8.66 -0.73
CA ARG A 136 19.28 -9.91 -1.08
C ARG A 136 20.78 -9.91 -0.75
N ASP A 137 21.39 -8.74 -0.52
CA ASP A 137 22.84 -8.57 -0.36
C ASP A 137 23.19 -7.85 0.96
N ASN A 138 22.85 -8.48 2.08
CA ASN A 138 23.16 -7.98 3.41
C ASN A 138 22.98 -9.08 4.48
N ASP A 139 23.36 -8.78 5.72
CA ASP A 139 23.33 -9.72 6.85
C ASP A 139 21.91 -10.17 7.24
N ARG A 140 20.87 -9.46 6.79
CA ARG A 140 19.47 -9.77 7.07
C ARG A 140 18.75 -10.47 5.90
N ALA A 141 19.46 -10.82 4.82
CA ALA A 141 18.85 -11.39 3.61
C ALA A 141 17.99 -12.64 3.90
N ASP A 142 18.42 -13.48 4.83
CA ASP A 142 17.70 -14.71 5.22
C ASP A 142 16.70 -14.53 6.38
N TRP A 143 16.55 -13.31 6.91
CA TRP A 143 15.59 -13.06 7.97
C TRP A 143 14.15 -13.16 7.43
N PRO A 144 13.25 -13.82 8.17
CA PRO A 144 11.84 -13.78 7.86
C PRO A 144 11.29 -12.37 8.11
N GLY A 145 10.42 -11.89 7.24
CA GLY A 145 9.78 -10.60 7.41
C GLY A 145 8.38 -10.59 6.80
N TYR A 146 7.50 -9.84 7.46
CA TYR A 146 6.12 -9.61 7.06
C TYR A 146 5.78 -8.15 7.30
N ASP A 147 4.73 -7.67 6.69
CA ASP A 147 4.24 -6.30 6.79
C ASP A 147 4.24 -5.74 8.23
N TYR A 148 3.56 -6.42 9.15
CA TYR A 148 3.40 -5.92 10.52
C TYR A 148 4.73 -5.78 11.28
N LEU A 149 5.71 -6.60 10.95
CA LEU A 149 7.06 -6.46 11.49
C LEU A 149 7.74 -5.21 10.94
N MET A 150 7.55 -4.91 9.65
CA MET A 150 8.07 -3.68 9.04
C MET A 150 7.39 -2.44 9.61
N GLN A 151 6.08 -2.48 9.83
CA GLN A 151 5.38 -1.39 10.51
C GLN A 151 5.94 -1.14 11.92
N ALA A 152 6.29 -2.20 12.64
CA ALA A 152 6.89 -2.08 13.97
C ALA A 152 8.33 -1.54 13.91
N GLU A 153 9.20 -2.16 13.10
CA GLU A 153 10.64 -1.82 13.04
C GLU A 153 10.92 -0.47 12.39
N CYS A 154 10.11 -0.08 11.39
CA CYS A 154 10.29 1.17 10.64
C CYS A 154 9.54 2.37 11.22
N GLY A 155 9.02 2.28 12.44
CA GLY A 155 8.49 3.42 13.18
C GLY A 155 7.02 3.76 12.95
N PHE A 156 6.28 3.04 12.09
CA PHE A 156 4.86 3.34 11.81
C PHE A 156 3.98 3.22 13.06
N LEU A 157 4.27 2.24 13.93
CA LEU A 157 3.52 2.06 15.18
C LEU A 157 3.74 3.20 16.17
N SER A 158 4.87 3.90 16.07
CA SER A 158 5.19 5.03 16.95
C SER A 158 4.43 6.31 16.58
N VAL A 159 3.92 6.40 15.36
CA VAL A 159 3.17 7.56 14.85
C VAL A 159 1.68 7.28 14.63
N THR A 160 1.22 6.04 14.89
CA THR A 160 -0.16 5.60 14.63
C THR A 160 -0.91 5.35 15.94
N GLY A 161 -2.15 5.86 16.03
CA GLY A 161 -3.05 5.70 17.18
C GLY A 161 -3.04 6.86 18.15
N GLU A 162 -3.86 6.78 19.20
CA GLU A 162 -3.99 7.80 20.23
C GLU A 162 -2.77 7.83 21.17
N PRO A 163 -2.32 9.02 21.63
CA PRO A 163 -1.30 9.13 22.66
C PRO A 163 -1.70 8.40 23.95
N GLY A 164 -0.73 7.80 24.64
CA GLY A 164 -0.97 7.12 25.92
C GLY A 164 -1.63 5.76 25.82
N THR A 165 -1.98 5.29 24.61
CA THR A 165 -2.49 3.94 24.36
C THR A 165 -1.38 3.00 23.88
N PRO A 166 -1.56 1.66 23.88
CA PRO A 166 -0.64 0.74 23.23
C PRO A 166 -0.39 1.11 21.77
N HIS A 167 0.77 0.72 21.25
CA HIS A 167 1.09 0.94 19.82
C HIS A 167 0.05 0.30 18.91
N SER A 168 -0.32 1.03 17.87
CA SER A 168 -1.30 0.59 16.88
C SER A 168 -0.66 0.48 15.49
N ARG A 169 -0.94 -0.60 14.78
CA ARG A 169 -0.60 -0.72 13.36
C ARG A 169 -1.67 -0.11 12.47
N PHE A 170 -1.34 0.16 11.23
CA PHE A 170 -2.35 0.41 10.20
C PHE A 170 -3.23 -0.84 10.01
N GLY A 171 -4.50 -0.67 9.79
CA GLY A 171 -5.50 -1.77 9.76
C GLY A 171 -5.24 -2.85 8.72
N LEU A 172 -4.55 -2.52 7.62
CA LEU A 172 -4.22 -3.41 6.51
C LEU A 172 -2.70 -3.64 6.40
N SER A 173 -2.29 -4.59 5.53
CA SER A 173 -0.88 -4.85 5.19
C SER A 173 -0.35 -3.80 4.21
N MET A 174 -0.32 -2.55 4.64
CA MET A 174 0.00 -1.40 3.81
C MET A 174 1.41 -1.49 3.20
N ILE A 175 2.40 -1.97 3.96
CA ILE A 175 3.77 -2.09 3.48
C ILE A 175 3.87 -3.14 2.38
N ASP A 176 3.19 -4.29 2.53
CA ASP A 176 3.11 -5.32 1.49
C ASP A 176 2.53 -4.74 0.20
N PHE A 177 1.41 -4.04 0.28
CA PHE A 177 0.73 -3.51 -0.90
C PHE A 177 1.56 -2.44 -1.59
N MET A 178 2.15 -1.53 -0.84
CA MET A 178 3.05 -0.51 -1.40
C MET A 178 4.29 -1.13 -2.03
N THR A 179 4.87 -2.15 -1.40
CA THR A 179 6.03 -2.88 -1.94
C THR A 179 5.67 -3.56 -3.25
N GLY A 180 4.50 -4.19 -3.32
CA GLY A 180 3.98 -4.77 -4.57
C GLY A 180 3.88 -3.76 -5.70
N VAL A 181 3.32 -2.57 -5.44
CA VAL A 181 3.23 -1.48 -6.42
C VAL A 181 4.61 -0.96 -6.84
N VAL A 182 5.52 -0.74 -5.89
CA VAL A 182 6.89 -0.29 -6.18
C VAL A 182 7.66 -1.34 -7.00
N ALA A 183 7.46 -2.63 -6.70
CA ALA A 183 8.03 -3.71 -7.47
C ALA A 183 7.48 -3.78 -8.91
N ALA A 184 6.17 -3.58 -9.08
CA ALA A 184 5.56 -3.48 -10.39
C ALA A 184 6.11 -2.28 -11.19
N LEU A 185 6.27 -1.12 -10.55
CA LEU A 185 6.92 0.05 -11.16
C LEU A 185 8.36 -0.24 -11.56
N GLY A 186 9.16 -0.87 -10.70
CA GLY A 186 10.54 -1.27 -11.00
C GLY A 186 10.62 -2.25 -12.16
N CYS A 187 9.73 -3.24 -12.19
CA CYS A 187 9.63 -4.21 -13.29
C CYS A 187 9.29 -3.52 -14.62
N VAL A 188 8.27 -2.66 -14.65
CA VAL A 188 7.88 -1.92 -15.87
C VAL A 188 8.99 -0.98 -16.34
N SER A 189 9.70 -0.32 -15.39
CA SER A 189 10.85 0.52 -15.71
C SER A 189 11.99 -0.28 -16.35
N ALA A 190 12.27 -1.48 -15.84
CA ALA A 190 13.27 -2.37 -16.42
C ALA A 190 12.85 -2.89 -17.82
N LEU A 191 11.57 -3.22 -18.00
CA LEU A 191 11.03 -3.59 -19.32
C LEU A 191 11.15 -2.45 -20.33
N LEU A 192 10.87 -1.22 -19.91
CA LEU A 192 11.04 -0.03 -20.76
C LEU A 192 12.52 0.20 -21.14
N ALA A 193 13.44 -0.01 -20.20
CA ALA A 193 14.89 0.15 -20.44
C ALA A 193 15.52 -1.02 -21.20
N ARG A 194 14.86 -2.19 -21.23
CA ARG A 194 15.38 -3.45 -21.79
C ARG A 194 15.95 -3.33 -23.22
N PRO A 195 15.33 -2.61 -24.16
CA PRO A 195 15.87 -2.53 -25.53
C PRO A 195 17.26 -1.89 -25.63
N SER A 196 17.63 -1.01 -24.69
CA SER A 196 18.91 -0.33 -24.67
C SER A 196 19.89 -0.86 -23.63
N GLN A 197 19.38 -1.53 -22.57
CA GLN A 197 20.18 -1.90 -21.41
C GLN A 197 20.17 -3.41 -21.11
N GLY A 198 19.41 -4.21 -21.85
CA GLY A 198 19.32 -5.67 -21.68
C GLY A 198 18.54 -6.11 -20.44
N GLY A 199 18.64 -7.42 -20.16
CA GLY A 199 18.04 -8.04 -18.98
C GLY A 199 18.78 -7.69 -17.69
N ARG A 200 18.10 -7.87 -16.55
CA ARG A 200 18.66 -7.58 -15.22
C ARG A 200 17.82 -8.11 -14.08
N ASP A 201 18.40 -8.10 -12.89
CA ASP A 201 17.65 -8.16 -11.64
C ASP A 201 17.05 -6.80 -11.29
N VAL A 202 15.88 -6.82 -10.64
CA VAL A 202 15.22 -5.68 -9.99
C VAL A 202 14.93 -6.09 -8.56
N ASP A 203 15.55 -5.42 -7.60
CA ASP A 203 15.47 -5.75 -6.19
C ASP A 203 14.63 -4.73 -5.43
N ILE A 204 13.61 -5.20 -4.73
CA ILE A 204 12.74 -4.38 -3.89
C ILE A 204 12.64 -5.05 -2.52
N SER A 205 12.78 -4.29 -1.43
CA SER A 205 12.57 -4.81 -0.09
C SER A 205 11.43 -4.11 0.64
N LEU A 206 10.72 -4.86 1.49
CA LEU A 206 9.69 -4.31 2.38
C LEU A 206 10.29 -3.22 3.27
N PHE A 207 11.49 -3.46 3.79
CA PHE A 207 12.18 -2.55 4.70
C PHE A 207 12.49 -1.21 4.03
N ASP A 208 13.07 -1.21 2.83
CA ASP A 208 13.40 0.02 2.10
C ASP A 208 12.16 0.79 1.71
N VAL A 209 11.11 0.10 1.23
CA VAL A 209 9.82 0.73 0.91
C VAL A 209 9.20 1.34 2.16
N ALA A 210 9.21 0.64 3.30
CA ALA A 210 8.69 1.18 4.55
C ALA A 210 9.43 2.45 4.96
N LEU A 211 10.76 2.44 4.98
CA LEU A 211 11.56 3.63 5.32
C LEU A 211 11.30 4.79 4.36
N HIS A 212 11.23 4.51 3.05
CA HIS A 212 10.92 5.54 2.05
C HIS A 212 9.54 6.19 2.27
N GLN A 213 8.55 5.42 2.74
CA GLN A 213 7.21 5.92 3.03
C GLN A 213 7.12 6.82 4.27
N LEU A 214 8.16 6.92 5.08
CA LEU A 214 8.21 7.89 6.18
C LEU A 214 8.23 9.35 5.68
N THR A 215 8.60 9.58 4.43
CA THR A 215 8.49 10.88 3.72
C THR A 215 8.96 12.08 4.56
N TYR A 216 8.07 13.06 4.84
CA TYR A 216 8.43 14.29 5.55
C TYR A 216 8.78 14.07 7.05
N PRO A 217 8.12 13.20 7.83
CA PRO A 217 8.58 12.92 9.19
C PRO A 217 10.00 12.33 9.23
N GLY A 218 10.33 11.42 8.31
CA GLY A 218 11.68 10.90 8.14
C GLY A 218 12.67 11.98 7.78
N THR A 219 12.31 12.86 6.84
CA THR A 219 13.15 14.01 6.41
C THR A 219 13.38 14.99 7.57
N TRP A 220 12.36 15.31 8.36
CA TRP A 220 12.50 16.20 9.52
C TRP A 220 13.47 15.64 10.56
N TYR A 221 13.34 14.33 10.85
CA TYR A 221 14.25 13.71 11.81
C TYR A 221 15.69 13.67 11.30
N LEU A 222 15.91 13.18 10.07
CA LEU A 222 17.24 13.00 9.52
C LEU A 222 18.02 14.32 9.32
N ASN A 223 17.33 15.42 9.06
CA ASN A 223 17.98 16.70 8.78
C ASN A 223 17.95 17.68 9.96
N HIS A 224 16.97 17.56 10.86
CA HIS A 224 16.73 18.55 11.90
C HIS A 224 16.57 17.94 13.30
N GLY A 225 16.58 16.61 13.45
CA GLY A 225 16.36 15.94 14.71
C GLY A 225 14.93 16.10 15.28
N ILE A 226 13.98 16.50 14.42
CA ILE A 226 12.58 16.70 14.84
C ILE A 226 11.89 15.35 14.94
N GLU A 227 11.46 14.99 16.14
CA GLU A 227 10.69 13.77 16.38
C GLU A 227 9.20 14.01 16.11
N THR A 228 8.57 13.07 15.39
CA THR A 228 7.13 13.04 15.17
C THR A 228 6.54 11.89 15.97
N GLY A 229 5.63 12.22 16.90
CA GLY A 229 4.91 11.24 17.71
C GLY A 229 3.45 11.11 17.28
N ARG A 230 2.69 10.36 18.06
CA ARG A 230 1.23 10.26 17.92
C ARG A 230 0.58 11.55 18.39
N VAL A 231 -0.41 12.01 17.63
CA VAL A 231 -1.22 13.20 17.95
C VAL A 231 -2.66 12.74 18.18
N ALA A 232 -3.29 13.25 19.21
CA ALA A 232 -4.67 12.93 19.55
C ALA A 232 -5.62 13.20 18.39
N ARG A 233 -6.69 12.43 18.29
CA ARG A 233 -7.74 12.59 17.27
C ARG A 233 -7.24 12.39 15.84
N SER A 234 -6.18 11.60 15.64
CA SER A 234 -5.55 11.42 14.32
C SER A 234 -5.15 12.74 13.65
N ALA A 235 -4.72 13.72 14.44
CA ALA A 235 -4.44 15.06 13.95
C ALA A 235 -3.14 15.11 13.14
N HIS A 236 -3.07 16.07 12.23
CA HIS A 236 -1.83 16.42 11.56
C HIS A 236 -0.82 16.97 12.59
N PRO A 237 0.47 16.66 12.48
CA PRO A 237 1.47 17.11 13.45
C PRO A 237 1.52 18.64 13.66
N TYR A 238 1.20 19.41 12.63
CA TYR A 238 1.26 20.87 12.68
C TYR A 238 -0.06 21.55 12.28
N ASN A 239 -0.60 21.25 11.08
CA ASN A 239 -1.78 21.98 10.57
C ASN A 239 -3.02 21.75 11.43
N THR A 240 -3.75 22.84 11.75
CA THR A 240 -4.90 22.83 12.67
C THR A 240 -5.98 23.82 12.19
N PRO A 241 -7.26 23.40 12.10
CA PRO A 241 -7.80 22.09 12.42
C PRO A 241 -7.65 21.07 11.27
N VAL A 242 -6.93 20.00 11.53
CA VAL A 242 -6.82 18.82 10.65
C VAL A 242 -6.87 17.59 11.55
N GLN A 243 -8.06 17.07 11.82
CA GLN A 243 -8.29 15.96 12.75
C GLN A 243 -9.74 15.48 12.77
N LEU A 244 -10.01 14.49 13.61
CA LEU A 244 -11.34 14.01 13.95
C LEU A 244 -12.06 14.95 14.91
N TYR A 245 -13.32 15.23 14.64
CA TYR A 245 -14.25 15.92 15.54
C TYR A 245 -15.48 15.06 15.80
N LYS A 246 -15.99 15.14 17.04
CA LYS A 246 -17.15 14.37 17.45
C LYS A 246 -18.43 15.07 17.00
N THR A 247 -19.30 14.36 16.32
CA THR A 247 -20.65 14.78 15.99
C THR A 247 -21.65 14.18 16.96
N ARG A 248 -22.94 14.49 16.81
CA ARG A 248 -23.98 13.93 17.69
C ARG A 248 -24.05 12.40 17.64
N ASP A 249 -23.82 11.79 16.48
CA ASP A 249 -23.99 10.35 16.21
C ASP A 249 -22.72 9.62 15.79
N GLY A 250 -21.59 10.34 15.63
CA GLY A 250 -20.36 9.71 15.15
C GLY A 250 -19.17 10.64 15.11
N TRP A 251 -18.41 10.59 14.02
CA TRP A 251 -17.19 11.33 13.82
C TRP A 251 -17.08 11.88 12.40
N ILE A 252 -16.52 13.09 12.28
CA ILE A 252 -16.19 13.73 11.01
C ILE A 252 -14.70 14.09 11.00
N PHE A 253 -14.02 13.85 9.87
CA PHE A 253 -12.64 14.29 9.67
C PHE A 253 -12.63 15.61 8.90
N ILE A 254 -11.96 16.62 9.42
CA ILE A 254 -11.87 17.97 8.82
C ILE A 254 -10.42 18.29 8.51
N MET A 255 -10.16 18.88 7.34
CA MET A 255 -8.82 19.26 6.89
C MET A 255 -8.75 20.74 6.47
N CYS A 256 -8.73 21.65 7.43
CA CYS A 256 -8.48 23.07 7.17
C CYS A 256 -6.96 23.34 7.05
N MET A 257 -6.38 22.98 5.91
CA MET A 257 -4.95 23.14 5.63
C MET A 257 -4.53 24.59 5.39
N THR A 258 -5.49 25.50 5.24
CA THR A 258 -5.26 26.93 4.95
C THR A 258 -6.19 27.81 5.76
N ASP A 259 -5.82 29.08 5.95
CA ASP A 259 -6.69 30.06 6.62
C ASP A 259 -7.99 30.30 5.84
N LYS A 260 -7.98 30.13 4.50
CA LYS A 260 -9.21 30.20 3.70
C LYS A 260 -10.20 29.10 4.11
N PHE A 261 -9.75 27.86 4.29
CA PHE A 261 -10.63 26.78 4.74
C PHE A 261 -11.09 26.96 6.17
N TRP A 262 -10.26 27.56 7.04
CA TRP A 262 -10.66 27.94 8.38
C TRP A 262 -11.81 28.96 8.34
N GLN A 263 -11.70 30.03 7.56
CA GLN A 263 -12.76 31.03 7.42
C GLN A 263 -14.06 30.40 6.88
N LEU A 264 -13.98 29.58 5.84
CA LEU A 264 -15.14 28.88 5.29
C LEU A 264 -15.79 27.94 6.30
N LEU A 265 -15.01 27.25 7.12
CA LEU A 265 -15.53 26.42 8.21
C LEU A 265 -16.36 27.26 9.18
N LEU A 266 -15.83 28.41 9.60
CA LEU A 266 -16.52 29.31 10.54
C LEU A 266 -17.80 29.92 9.93
N GLU A 267 -17.75 30.32 8.68
CA GLU A 267 -18.93 30.82 7.97
C GLU A 267 -20.03 29.77 7.88
N ARG A 268 -19.64 28.50 7.52
CA ARG A 268 -20.61 27.42 7.34
C ARG A 268 -21.12 26.84 8.65
N SER A 269 -20.36 26.93 9.72
CA SER A 269 -20.80 26.53 11.06
C SER A 269 -21.54 27.66 11.80
N GLU A 270 -21.57 28.88 11.24
CA GLU A 270 -22.18 30.08 11.84
C GLU A 270 -21.49 30.56 13.13
N HIS A 271 -20.15 30.36 13.20
CA HIS A 271 -19.30 30.74 14.33
C HIS A 271 -18.14 31.66 13.91
N THR A 272 -18.47 32.70 13.14
CA THR A 272 -17.46 33.64 12.59
C THR A 272 -16.70 34.43 13.66
N GLU A 273 -17.24 34.56 14.87
CA GLU A 273 -16.59 35.20 16.03
C GLU A 273 -15.27 34.50 16.43
N LEU A 274 -15.10 33.21 16.13
CA LEU A 274 -13.87 32.49 16.41
C LEU A 274 -12.67 32.96 15.54
N ALA A 275 -12.93 33.67 14.44
CA ALA A 275 -11.87 34.24 13.61
C ALA A 275 -11.11 35.37 14.33
N ASP A 276 -11.78 36.05 15.25
CA ASP A 276 -11.22 37.17 16.02
C ASP A 276 -10.62 36.72 17.37
N ASP A 277 -10.78 35.45 17.74
CA ASP A 277 -10.17 34.90 18.95
C ASP A 277 -8.64 34.84 18.77
N PRO A 278 -7.86 35.53 19.64
CA PRO A 278 -6.39 35.54 19.54
C PRO A 278 -5.74 34.16 19.52
N ARG A 279 -6.40 33.15 20.11
CA ARG A 279 -5.92 31.78 20.15
C ARG A 279 -6.06 31.08 18.79
N PHE A 280 -7.02 31.52 17.93
CA PHE A 280 -7.43 30.77 16.73
C PHE A 280 -7.29 31.56 15.43
N ASN A 281 -6.90 32.84 15.50
CA ASN A 281 -6.82 33.74 14.34
C ASN A 281 -5.65 33.46 13.37
N SER A 282 -4.77 32.55 13.71
CA SER A 282 -3.65 32.12 12.85
C SER A 282 -3.41 30.61 12.93
N MET A 283 -2.76 30.02 11.91
CA MET A 283 -2.38 28.60 11.91
C MET A 283 -1.51 28.25 13.12
N ALA A 284 -0.52 29.08 13.45
CA ALA A 284 0.35 28.87 14.61
C ALA A 284 -0.45 28.93 15.92
N GLY A 285 -1.33 29.93 16.09
CA GLY A 285 -2.18 30.05 17.26
C GLY A 285 -3.09 28.83 17.43
N ARG A 286 -3.72 28.36 16.35
CA ARG A 286 -4.54 27.14 16.38
C ARG A 286 -3.73 25.89 16.75
N ALA A 287 -2.50 25.77 16.23
CA ALA A 287 -1.63 24.66 16.54
C ALA A 287 -1.20 24.65 18.03
N GLU A 288 -0.88 25.82 18.59
CA GLU A 288 -0.53 26.00 19.99
C GLU A 288 -1.72 25.74 20.94
N ASN A 289 -2.93 26.10 20.50
CA ASN A 289 -4.16 25.98 21.30
C ASN A 289 -5.08 24.86 20.80
N ARG A 290 -4.50 23.79 20.24
CA ARG A 290 -5.24 22.68 19.63
C ARG A 290 -6.29 22.07 20.53
N ASP A 291 -5.96 21.82 21.79
CA ASP A 291 -6.87 21.17 22.76
C ASP A 291 -8.09 22.06 23.01
N ALA A 292 -7.87 23.35 23.27
CA ALA A 292 -8.95 24.32 23.44
C ALA A 292 -9.82 24.45 22.18
N LEU A 293 -9.20 24.45 21.00
CA LEU A 293 -9.94 24.47 19.74
C LEU A 293 -10.75 23.19 19.52
N THR A 294 -10.20 22.04 19.91
CA THR A 294 -10.90 20.76 19.82
C THR A 294 -12.17 20.76 20.68
N GLU A 295 -12.11 21.27 21.90
CA GLU A 295 -13.28 21.39 22.78
C GLU A 295 -14.36 22.27 22.15
N VAL A 296 -13.98 23.45 21.67
CA VAL A 296 -14.91 24.39 21.03
C VAL A 296 -15.58 23.80 19.78
N LEU A 297 -14.79 23.18 18.90
CA LEU A 297 -15.32 22.58 17.68
C LEU A 297 -16.14 21.30 17.96
N ASP A 298 -15.79 20.50 18.96
CA ASP A 298 -16.61 19.36 19.38
C ASP A 298 -17.99 19.84 19.90
N GLU A 299 -18.06 20.92 20.68
CA GLU A 299 -19.32 21.51 21.12
C GLU A 299 -20.21 21.92 19.93
N ILE A 300 -19.62 22.54 18.91
CA ILE A 300 -20.32 22.92 17.68
C ILE A 300 -20.80 21.69 16.93
N PHE A 301 -19.90 20.74 16.64
CA PHE A 301 -20.24 19.59 15.80
C PHE A 301 -21.20 18.61 16.46
N GLN A 302 -21.21 18.48 17.79
CA GLN A 302 -22.17 17.66 18.53
C GLN A 302 -23.62 18.18 18.49
N THR A 303 -23.85 19.40 18.00
CA THR A 303 -25.22 19.96 17.85
C THR A 303 -26.02 19.26 16.75
N GLN A 304 -25.36 18.63 15.78
CA GLN A 304 -25.99 17.97 14.64
C GLN A 304 -25.33 16.62 14.31
N ASP A 305 -26.00 15.81 13.46
CA ASP A 305 -25.49 14.55 12.99
C ASP A 305 -24.34 14.70 11.98
N THR A 306 -23.59 13.64 11.76
CA THR A 306 -22.46 13.58 10.83
C THR A 306 -22.88 13.97 9.41
N ASP A 307 -24.01 13.43 8.93
CA ASP A 307 -24.53 13.69 7.59
C ASP A 307 -24.89 15.16 7.40
N HIS A 308 -25.52 15.81 8.41
CA HIS A 308 -25.82 17.23 8.37
C HIS A 308 -24.55 18.08 8.13
N TRP A 309 -23.51 17.82 8.92
CA TRP A 309 -22.25 18.55 8.77
C TRP A 309 -21.55 18.23 7.46
N PHE A 310 -21.56 16.99 7.03
CA PHE A 310 -20.97 16.60 5.76
C PHE A 310 -21.65 17.31 4.58
N GLU A 311 -22.96 17.28 4.48
CA GLU A 311 -23.71 17.99 3.43
C GLU A 311 -23.45 19.49 3.43
N ARG A 312 -23.33 20.09 4.61
CA ARG A 312 -23.11 21.55 4.77
C ARG A 312 -21.71 21.99 4.39
N LEU A 313 -20.70 21.12 4.53
CA LEU A 313 -19.27 21.48 4.42
C LEU A 313 -18.60 20.95 3.16
N GLN A 314 -19.01 19.81 2.62
CA GLN A 314 -18.28 19.04 1.60
C GLN A 314 -17.93 19.82 0.31
N THR A 315 -18.69 20.82 -0.06
CA THR A 315 -18.44 21.64 -1.26
C THR A 315 -17.56 22.86 -0.98
N TYR A 316 -17.22 23.13 0.27
CA TYR A 316 -16.50 24.33 0.71
C TYR A 316 -15.13 24.03 1.30
N ILE A 317 -15.02 22.96 2.07
CA ILE A 317 -13.77 22.53 2.72
C ILE A 317 -13.56 21.02 2.55
N PRO A 318 -12.31 20.54 2.61
CA PRO A 318 -12.04 19.10 2.67
C PRO A 318 -12.59 18.51 3.97
N VAL A 319 -13.55 17.61 3.84
CA VAL A 319 -14.24 16.96 4.97
C VAL A 319 -14.75 15.60 4.54
N ALA A 320 -14.77 14.64 5.47
CA ALA A 320 -15.33 13.31 5.24
C ALA A 320 -15.95 12.75 6.52
N PRO A 321 -17.08 12.02 6.42
CA PRO A 321 -17.57 11.19 7.53
C PRO A 321 -16.60 10.03 7.77
N VAL A 322 -16.55 9.53 8.99
CA VAL A 322 -15.79 8.31 9.32
C VAL A 322 -16.70 7.11 9.17
N TYR A 323 -16.57 6.43 8.04
CA TYR A 323 -17.33 5.21 7.76
C TYR A 323 -16.64 3.96 8.31
N ASP A 324 -17.44 2.96 8.68
CA ASP A 324 -16.98 1.59 8.77
C ASP A 324 -16.89 0.94 7.36
N LEU A 325 -16.37 -0.29 7.27
CA LEU A 325 -16.20 -0.97 5.98
C LEU A 325 -17.52 -1.18 5.21
N PRO A 326 -18.63 -1.63 5.83
CA PRO A 326 -19.91 -1.73 5.12
C PRO A 326 -20.35 -0.39 4.52
N ASN A 327 -20.41 0.67 5.31
CA ASN A 327 -20.82 1.99 4.83
C ASN A 327 -19.90 2.57 3.76
N ALA A 328 -18.59 2.29 3.85
CA ALA A 328 -17.64 2.72 2.83
C ALA A 328 -17.83 1.99 1.50
N LEU A 329 -18.10 0.67 1.54
CA LEU A 329 -18.27 -0.16 0.34
C LEU A 329 -19.67 -0.04 -0.28
N ASP A 330 -20.69 0.25 0.53
CA ASP A 330 -22.07 0.53 0.08
C ASP A 330 -22.25 2.00 -0.37
N ASN A 331 -21.19 2.78 -0.39
CA ASN A 331 -21.22 4.17 -0.86
C ASN A 331 -21.69 4.21 -2.33
N PRO A 332 -22.66 5.09 -2.68
CA PRO A 332 -23.16 5.22 -4.06
C PRO A 332 -22.09 5.51 -5.12
N PHE A 333 -20.93 6.01 -4.75
CA PHE A 333 -19.79 6.21 -5.64
C PHE A 333 -18.97 4.93 -5.93
N VAL A 334 -19.26 3.80 -5.27
CA VAL A 334 -18.55 2.52 -5.46
C VAL A 334 -19.16 1.68 -6.60
N ALA A 335 -20.15 2.11 -7.28
CA ALA A 335 -20.85 1.38 -8.35
C ALA A 335 -20.01 1.17 -9.62
#